data_46cb8b5e2caac13d89bdbce9ff2eb677
#
_entry.id   46cb8b5e2caac13d89bdbce9ff2eb677
#
_cell.length_a   1.000
_cell.length_b   1.000
_cell.length_c   1.000
_cell.angle_alpha   90.00
_cell.angle_beta   90.00
_cell.angle_gamma   90.00
#
_symmetry.space_group_name_H-M   'P 1'
#
loop_
_entity.id
_entity.type
_entity.pdbx_description
1 polymer ?
#
loop_
_entity_poly.entity_id
_entity_poly.type
_entity_poly.pdbx_seq_one_letter_code
_entity_poly.pdbx_strand_id
1 'polypeptide(L)'
;MFLVDTDVLSEGRKGANANAGVRGFFAAAVKADTALFIAAITIGELRRGVELMRHRNDQQQAATLDKWLRRIVDDYAESILRFDEQIAQVWGALRVPQPDNPLDKQIAATALIHDLTVVTRNERHFTPTGVRILNPFS
;
A
#
# COMPACT_ATOMS: atom_id res chain seq x y z
N MET A 1 -7.29 4.93 -11.69
CA MET A 1 -6.23 5.30 -10.73
C MET A 1 -6.32 4.43 -9.50
N PHE A 2 -5.17 4.09 -8.96
CA PHE A 2 -5.05 3.05 -7.93
C PHE A 2 -4.30 3.53 -6.71
N LEU A 3 -4.71 3.04 -5.54
CA LEU A 3 -3.97 3.17 -4.29
C LEU A 3 -3.38 1.80 -3.97
N VAL A 4 -2.05 1.69 -3.99
CA VAL A 4 -1.36 0.40 -3.90
C VAL A 4 -1.06 0.09 -2.43
N ASP A 5 -1.57 -1.06 -1.96
CA ASP A 5 -1.36 -1.51 -0.58
C ASP A 5 0.06 -2.05 -0.36
N THR A 6 0.47 -2.09 0.89
CA THR A 6 1.80 -2.51 1.34
C THR A 6 2.20 -3.88 0.79
N ASP A 7 1.30 -4.86 0.82
CA ASP A 7 1.60 -6.22 0.38
C ASP A 7 1.91 -6.31 -1.11
N VAL A 8 1.24 -5.50 -1.92
CA VAL A 8 1.46 -5.45 -3.38
C VAL A 8 2.80 -4.79 -3.69
N LEU A 9 3.14 -3.70 -3.00
CA LEU A 9 4.45 -3.04 -3.15
C LEU A 9 5.58 -4.00 -2.75
N SER A 10 5.42 -4.67 -1.62
CA SER A 10 6.42 -5.62 -1.12
C SER A 10 6.62 -6.80 -2.08
N GLU A 11 5.54 -7.30 -2.67
CA GLU A 11 5.64 -8.36 -3.68
C GLU A 11 6.35 -7.85 -4.94
N GLY A 12 5.99 -6.65 -5.40
CA GLY A 12 6.61 -6.04 -6.59
C GLY A 12 8.12 -5.84 -6.46
N ARG A 13 8.63 -5.67 -5.23
CA ARG A 13 10.06 -5.55 -4.95
C ARG A 13 10.87 -6.74 -5.45
N LYS A 14 10.25 -7.91 -5.51
CA LYS A 14 10.93 -9.15 -5.93
C LYS A 14 11.29 -9.17 -7.42
N GLY A 15 10.82 -8.20 -8.20
CA GLY A 15 11.12 -8.09 -9.63
C GLY A 15 10.66 -9.31 -10.41
N ALA A 16 11.59 -9.96 -11.12
CA ALA A 16 11.28 -11.14 -11.91
C ALA A 16 10.76 -12.33 -11.10
N ASN A 17 11.03 -12.36 -9.80
CA ASN A 17 10.58 -13.41 -8.89
C ASN A 17 9.25 -13.08 -8.22
N ALA A 18 8.65 -11.94 -8.54
CA ALA A 18 7.35 -11.57 -8.00
C ALA A 18 6.24 -12.44 -8.61
N ASN A 19 5.11 -12.49 -7.91
CA ASN A 19 3.89 -13.10 -8.42
C ASN A 19 3.57 -12.57 -9.83
N ALA A 20 3.23 -13.45 -10.76
CA ALA A 20 3.02 -13.10 -12.16
C ALA A 20 1.91 -12.06 -12.35
N GLY A 21 0.82 -12.18 -11.59
CA GLY A 21 -0.29 -11.20 -11.64
C GLY A 21 0.14 -9.82 -11.16
N VAL A 22 0.94 -9.76 -10.10
CA VAL A 22 1.48 -8.50 -9.58
C VAL A 22 2.42 -7.85 -10.60
N ARG A 23 3.31 -8.64 -11.21
CA ARG A 23 4.17 -8.13 -12.29
C ARG A 23 3.35 -7.57 -13.44
N GLY A 24 2.32 -8.28 -13.83
CA GLY A 24 1.41 -7.87 -14.90
C GLY A 24 0.69 -6.55 -14.57
N PHE A 25 0.26 -6.40 -13.32
CA PHE A 25 -0.38 -5.17 -12.87
C PHE A 25 0.55 -3.95 -13.04
N PHE A 26 1.78 -4.03 -12.53
CA PHE A 26 2.73 -2.92 -12.64
C PHE A 26 3.12 -2.64 -14.10
N ALA A 27 3.34 -3.68 -14.89
CA ALA A 27 3.66 -3.52 -16.31
C ALA A 27 2.52 -2.84 -17.08
N ALA A 28 1.29 -3.23 -16.82
CA ALA A 28 0.12 -2.63 -17.45
C ALA A 28 -0.05 -1.15 -17.04
N ALA A 29 0.21 -0.83 -15.78
CA ALA A 29 0.14 0.55 -15.30
C ALA A 29 1.17 1.44 -15.99
N VAL A 30 2.40 0.96 -16.15
CA VAL A 30 3.46 1.67 -16.88
C VAL A 30 3.05 1.87 -18.34
N LYS A 31 2.59 0.82 -19.01
CA LYS A 31 2.21 0.87 -20.42
C LYS A 31 1.07 1.83 -20.68
N ALA A 32 0.07 1.88 -19.78
CA ALA A 32 -1.09 2.75 -19.90
C ALA A 32 -0.89 4.12 -19.28
N ASP A 33 0.28 4.37 -18.70
CA ASP A 33 0.58 5.61 -17.94
C ASP A 33 -0.48 5.87 -16.87
N THR A 34 -0.90 4.81 -16.19
CA THR A 34 -1.92 4.90 -15.13
C THR A 34 -1.28 5.41 -13.85
N ALA A 35 -1.91 6.39 -13.20
CA ALA A 35 -1.42 6.94 -11.95
C ALA A 35 -1.56 5.93 -10.80
N LEU A 36 -0.45 5.69 -10.10
CA LEU A 36 -0.40 4.87 -8.89
C LEU A 36 -0.08 5.76 -7.69
N PHE A 37 -0.85 5.60 -6.63
CA PHE A 37 -0.71 6.37 -5.38
C PHE A 37 -0.40 5.44 -4.23
N ILE A 38 0.22 6.00 -3.19
CA ILE A 38 0.55 5.29 -1.95
C ILE A 38 0.03 6.13 -0.78
N ALA A 39 -0.64 5.51 0.18
CA ALA A 39 -1.03 6.18 1.42
C ALA A 39 0.21 6.37 2.31
N ALA A 40 0.27 7.49 3.04
CA ALA A 40 1.40 7.77 3.92
C ALA A 40 1.62 6.64 4.94
N ILE A 41 0.55 6.02 5.45
CA ILE A 41 0.66 4.91 6.41
C ILE A 41 1.41 3.72 5.81
N THR A 42 1.31 3.50 4.50
CA THR A 42 2.04 2.43 3.82
C THR A 42 3.56 2.63 3.92
N ILE A 43 4.03 3.86 3.82
CA ILE A 43 5.44 4.17 4.03
C ILE A 43 5.87 3.77 5.45
N GLY A 44 5.03 4.05 6.45
CA GLY A 44 5.28 3.64 7.83
C GLY A 44 5.36 2.13 8.00
N GLU A 45 4.46 1.40 7.33
CA GLU A 45 4.47 -0.07 7.34
C GLU A 45 5.75 -0.64 6.71
N LEU A 46 6.19 -0.06 5.62
CA LEU A 46 7.44 -0.47 4.97
C LEU A 46 8.64 -0.17 5.85
N ARG A 47 8.67 0.98 6.54
CA ARG A 47 9.72 1.33 7.49
C ARG A 47 9.75 0.34 8.65
N ARG A 48 8.59 -0.04 9.17
CA ARG A 48 8.50 -1.05 10.21
C ARG A 48 9.17 -2.37 9.76
N GLY A 49 8.97 -2.77 8.51
CA GLY A 49 9.60 -3.97 7.96
C GLY A 49 11.12 -3.89 8.00
N VAL A 50 11.70 -2.74 7.65
CA VAL A 50 13.16 -2.51 7.72
C VAL A 50 13.65 -2.65 9.17
N GLU A 51 13.01 -1.96 10.10
CA GLU A 51 13.42 -1.96 11.52
C GLU A 51 13.26 -3.35 12.16
N LEU A 52 12.26 -4.11 11.72
CA LEU A 52 12.06 -5.48 12.18
C LEU A 52 13.24 -6.38 11.80
N MET A 53 13.77 -6.21 10.58
CA MET A 53 14.97 -6.96 10.15
C MET A 53 16.19 -6.57 10.97
N ARG A 54 16.36 -5.28 11.27
CA ARG A 54 17.44 -4.82 12.16
C ARG A 54 17.33 -5.43 13.55
N HIS A 55 16.11 -5.46 14.09
CA HIS A 55 15.86 -6.03 15.41
C HIS A 55 16.18 -7.53 15.46
N ARG A 56 15.99 -8.23 14.36
CA ARG A 56 16.32 -9.65 14.21
C ARG A 56 17.78 -9.90 13.87
N ASN A 57 18.62 -8.86 13.88
CA ASN A 57 20.04 -8.90 13.53
C ASN A 57 20.32 -9.32 12.08
N ASP A 58 19.34 -9.17 11.18
CA ASP A 58 19.55 -9.36 9.74
C ASP A 58 19.90 -8.02 9.10
N GLN A 59 21.13 -7.57 9.34
CA GLN A 59 21.59 -6.26 8.89
C GLN A 59 21.65 -6.15 7.36
N GLN A 60 21.99 -7.24 6.68
CA GLN A 60 22.08 -7.24 5.23
C GLN A 60 20.69 -7.05 4.60
N GLN A 61 19.69 -7.78 5.08
CA GLN A 61 18.33 -7.64 4.58
C GLN A 61 17.75 -6.27 4.94
N ALA A 62 18.03 -5.78 6.15
CA ALA A 62 17.60 -4.45 6.56
C ALA A 62 18.17 -3.37 5.64
N ALA A 63 19.45 -3.45 5.28
CA ALA A 63 20.08 -2.48 4.38
C ALA A 63 19.47 -2.55 2.98
N THR A 64 19.18 -3.75 2.47
CA THR A 64 18.55 -3.93 1.16
C THR A 64 17.16 -3.33 1.14
N LEU A 65 16.34 -3.60 2.17
CA LEU A 65 14.99 -3.07 2.29
C LEU A 65 14.98 -1.55 2.47
N ASP A 66 15.92 -1.01 3.26
CA ASP A 66 16.03 0.43 3.45
C ASP A 66 16.34 1.16 2.14
N LYS A 67 17.27 0.63 1.36
CA LYS A 67 17.62 1.19 0.05
C LYS A 67 16.42 1.17 -0.89
N TRP A 68 15.68 0.07 -0.91
CA TRP A 68 14.47 -0.04 -1.72
C TRP A 68 13.39 0.94 -1.26
N LEU A 69 13.19 1.08 0.06
CA LEU A 69 12.21 2.02 0.61
C LEU A 69 12.52 3.46 0.22
N ARG A 70 13.80 3.86 0.28
CA ARG A 70 14.22 5.21 -0.15
C ARG A 70 13.89 5.43 -1.61
N ARG A 71 14.07 4.43 -2.46
CA ARG A 71 13.70 4.50 -3.87
C ARG A 71 12.19 4.68 -4.04
N ILE A 72 11.39 3.92 -3.28
CA ILE A 72 9.93 4.07 -3.31
C ILE A 72 9.50 5.48 -2.92
N VAL A 73 10.06 6.03 -1.85
CA VAL A 73 9.74 7.39 -1.40
C VAL A 73 10.10 8.42 -2.48
N ASP A 74 11.24 8.24 -3.15
CA ASP A 74 11.67 9.15 -4.22
C ASP A 74 10.80 9.01 -5.47
N ASP A 75 10.54 7.78 -5.90
CA ASP A 75 9.78 7.52 -7.13
C ASP A 75 8.32 7.95 -7.02
N TYR A 76 7.74 7.84 -5.82
CA TYR A 76 6.34 8.18 -5.55
C TYR A 76 6.18 9.51 -4.82
N ALA A 77 7.22 10.36 -4.77
CA ALA A 77 7.22 11.56 -3.93
C ALA A 77 5.98 12.44 -4.11
N GLU A 78 5.49 12.59 -5.34
CA GLU A 78 4.32 13.41 -5.64
C GLU A 78 3.01 12.63 -5.58
N SER A 79 3.08 11.33 -5.29
CA SER A 79 1.94 10.42 -5.28
C SER A 79 1.69 9.79 -3.91
N ILE A 80 2.34 10.30 -2.86
CA ILE A 80 2.10 9.87 -1.49
C ILE A 80 0.99 10.74 -0.91
N LEU A 81 -0.12 10.10 -0.53
CA LEU A 81 -1.31 10.80 -0.04
C LEU A 81 -1.29 10.88 1.48
N ARG A 82 -1.43 12.09 2.00
CA ARG A 82 -1.39 12.36 3.43
C ARG A 82 -2.69 11.95 4.10
N PHE A 83 -2.58 11.57 5.38
CA PHE A 83 -3.72 11.31 6.24
C PHE A 83 -4.13 12.65 6.89
N ASP A 84 -5.10 13.33 6.28
CA ASP A 84 -5.58 14.63 6.75
C ASP A 84 -6.86 14.51 7.58
N GLU A 85 -7.41 15.64 8.04
CA GLU A 85 -8.60 15.65 8.89
C GLU A 85 -9.84 15.13 8.18
N GLN A 86 -9.97 15.32 6.87
CA GLN A 86 -11.09 14.82 6.10
C GLN A 86 -11.05 13.28 6.03
N ILE A 87 -9.90 12.73 5.72
CA ILE A 87 -9.68 11.29 5.69
C ILE A 87 -9.86 10.70 7.10
N ALA A 88 -9.38 11.39 8.13
CA ALA A 88 -9.53 10.95 9.51
C ALA A 88 -10.99 10.78 9.92
N GLN A 89 -11.87 11.66 9.47
CA GLN A 89 -13.30 11.55 9.77
C GLN A 89 -13.93 10.33 9.08
N VAL A 90 -13.60 10.08 7.83
CA VAL A 90 -14.04 8.87 7.12
C VAL A 90 -13.52 7.62 7.83
N TRP A 91 -12.24 7.62 8.19
CA TRP A 91 -11.62 6.51 8.91
C TRP A 91 -12.34 6.21 10.23
N GLY A 92 -12.66 7.25 11.02
CA GLY A 92 -13.41 7.08 12.25
C GLY A 92 -14.77 6.44 12.03
N ALA A 93 -15.50 6.89 11.00
CA ALA A 93 -16.80 6.33 10.65
C ALA A 93 -16.71 4.86 10.23
N LEU A 94 -15.66 4.48 9.48
CA LEU A 94 -15.45 3.10 9.04
C LEU A 94 -15.19 2.13 10.20
N ARG A 95 -14.80 2.64 11.38
CA ARG A 95 -14.49 1.81 12.55
C ARG A 95 -15.71 1.56 13.45
N VAL A 96 -16.90 1.95 13.02
CA VAL A 96 -18.13 1.71 13.76
C VAL A 96 -19.02 0.81 12.91
N PRO A 97 -19.54 -0.30 13.46
CA PRO A 97 -19.38 -0.78 14.83
C PRO A 97 -18.06 -1.54 15.08
N GLN A 98 -17.34 -1.94 14.04
CA GLN A 98 -16.17 -2.83 14.17
C GLN A 98 -14.88 -2.03 14.03
N PRO A 99 -14.05 -1.96 15.11
CA PRO A 99 -12.82 -1.16 15.09
C PRO A 99 -11.60 -1.90 14.55
N ASP A 100 -11.72 -3.16 14.17
CA ASP A 100 -10.62 -4.00 13.70
C ASP A 100 -10.00 -3.49 12.40
N ASN A 101 -8.80 -3.98 12.10
CA ASN A 101 -8.01 -3.62 10.92
C ASN A 101 -7.86 -2.09 10.75
N PRO A 102 -7.40 -1.38 11.80
CA PRO A 102 -7.41 0.08 11.77
C PRO A 102 -6.50 0.67 10.69
N LEU A 103 -5.37 0.03 10.36
CA LEU A 103 -4.45 0.52 9.34
C LEU A 103 -5.03 0.34 7.94
N ASP A 104 -5.63 -0.81 7.66
CA ASP A 104 -6.32 -1.04 6.38
C ASP A 104 -7.47 -0.07 6.20
N LYS A 105 -8.18 0.28 7.27
CA LYS A 105 -9.26 1.27 7.21
C LYS A 105 -8.75 2.68 6.94
N GLN A 106 -7.51 3.01 7.34
CA GLN A 106 -6.88 4.28 6.94
C GLN A 106 -6.64 4.31 5.43
N ILE A 107 -6.19 3.21 4.86
CA ILE A 107 -5.98 3.08 3.41
C ILE A 107 -7.32 3.17 2.69
N ALA A 108 -8.35 2.47 3.19
CA ALA A 108 -9.69 2.53 2.61
C ALA A 108 -10.26 3.96 2.63
N ALA A 109 -10.13 4.66 3.75
CA ALA A 109 -10.59 6.04 3.88
C ALA A 109 -9.89 6.97 2.88
N THR A 110 -8.59 6.80 2.71
CA THR A 110 -7.81 7.56 1.72
C THR A 110 -8.33 7.31 0.31
N ALA A 111 -8.56 6.04 -0.04
CA ALA A 111 -9.08 5.68 -1.36
C ALA A 111 -10.49 6.22 -1.59
N LEU A 112 -11.36 6.20 -0.58
CA LEU A 112 -12.72 6.72 -0.70
C LEU A 112 -12.73 8.22 -0.96
N ILE A 113 -11.91 8.99 -0.23
CA ILE A 113 -11.83 10.45 -0.40
C ILE A 113 -11.28 10.80 -1.79
N HIS A 114 -10.28 10.07 -2.28
CA HIS A 114 -9.64 10.35 -3.56
C HIS A 114 -10.24 9.59 -4.74
N ASP A 115 -11.31 8.82 -4.52
CA ASP A 115 -11.99 8.01 -5.54
C ASP A 115 -11.03 7.06 -6.26
N LEU A 116 -10.25 6.31 -5.48
CA LEU A 116 -9.27 5.36 -5.98
C LEU A 116 -9.71 3.92 -5.73
N THR A 117 -9.22 3.00 -6.56
CA THR A 117 -9.34 1.56 -6.33
C THR A 117 -8.14 1.09 -5.50
N VAL A 118 -8.39 0.37 -4.41
CA VAL A 118 -7.34 -0.21 -3.58
C VAL A 118 -6.83 -1.49 -4.25
N VAL A 119 -5.53 -1.56 -4.46
CA VAL A 119 -4.86 -2.74 -5.03
C VAL A 119 -4.24 -3.50 -3.86
N THR A 120 -4.81 -4.67 -3.53
CA THR A 120 -4.46 -5.41 -2.32
C THR A 120 -4.72 -6.90 -2.49
N ARG A 121 -3.99 -7.70 -1.73
CA ARG A 121 -4.26 -9.13 -1.55
C ARG A 121 -5.33 -9.38 -0.48
N ASN A 122 -5.48 -8.45 0.48
CA ASN A 122 -6.32 -8.63 1.69
C ASN A 122 -7.76 -8.16 1.44
N GLU A 123 -8.45 -8.77 0.48
CA GLU A 123 -9.80 -8.35 0.08
C GLU A 123 -10.76 -8.29 1.26
N ARG A 124 -10.68 -9.28 2.18
CA ARG A 124 -11.60 -9.35 3.33
C ARG A 124 -11.51 -8.16 4.27
N HIS A 125 -10.34 -7.54 4.38
CA HIS A 125 -10.16 -6.37 5.24
C HIS A 125 -10.78 -5.11 4.63
N PHE A 126 -10.91 -5.07 3.31
CA PHE A 126 -11.41 -3.90 2.60
C PHE A 126 -12.87 -3.99 2.17
N THR A 127 -13.39 -5.20 1.94
CA THR A 127 -14.78 -5.40 1.50
C THR A 127 -15.79 -4.67 2.41
N PRO A 128 -15.68 -4.73 3.75
CA PRO A 128 -16.66 -4.03 4.60
C PRO A 128 -16.64 -2.51 4.49
N THR A 129 -15.59 -1.93 3.92
CA THR A 129 -15.45 -0.47 3.81
C THR A 129 -16.20 0.13 2.62
N GLY A 130 -16.62 -0.70 1.66
CA GLY A 130 -17.27 -0.24 0.45
C GLY A 130 -16.34 0.31 -0.62
N VAL A 131 -15.03 0.30 -0.40
CA VAL A 131 -14.05 0.78 -1.40
C VAL A 131 -13.95 -0.23 -2.56
N ARG A 132 -13.65 0.27 -3.76
CA ARG A 132 -13.35 -0.61 -4.89
C ARG A 132 -12.00 -1.30 -4.65
N ILE A 133 -11.95 -2.59 -4.99
CA ILE A 133 -10.79 -3.45 -4.72
C ILE A 133 -10.36 -4.13 -6.02
N LEU A 134 -9.05 -4.20 -6.22
CA LEU A 134 -8.42 -5.02 -7.24
C LEU A 134 -7.36 -5.90 -6.56
N ASN A 135 -7.52 -7.21 -6.66
CA ASN A 135 -6.50 -8.16 -6.22
C ASN A 135 -5.68 -8.59 -7.44
N PRO A 136 -4.41 -8.15 -7.56
CA PRO A 136 -3.60 -8.47 -8.73
C PRO A 136 -2.94 -9.85 -8.66
N PHE A 137 -2.94 -10.49 -7.48
CA PHE A 137 -2.29 -11.79 -7.33
C PHE A 137 -2.97 -12.87 -8.16
N SER A 138 -2.17 -13.68 -8.80
CA SER A 138 -2.64 -14.81 -9.61
C SER A 138 -2.39 -16.14 -8.92
#